data_0eb57d08955a6d6f6c5fed623605498c
#
_entry.id   0eb57d08955a6d6f6c5fed623605498c
#
_cell.length_a   1.000
_cell.length_b   1.000
_cell.length_c   1.000
_cell.angle_alpha   90.00
_cell.angle_beta   90.00
_cell.angle_gamma   90.00
#
_symmetry.space_group_name_H-M   'P 1'
#
loop_
_entity.id
_entity.type
_entity.pdbx_description
1 polymer ?
#
loop_
_entity_poly.entity_id
_entity_poly.type
_entity_poly.pdbx_seq_one_letter_code
_entity_poly.pdbx_strand_id
1 'polypeptide(L)'
;MKVALVALCHNHLDVTKKFLNSVISELDSNYDLYILDNGSSDETYKYICDTAKSILHDDTKVGIYASRSETNLGFAGGNNYLLNRILKNNEELAKLNHDAENFYSNVIFINNDTLITKKAIEKLIEVSNADKKIGATGPLSNMAAGSQGVKINGLTEANYKEYADKLANTDKVNVIDTFFLVGFCMCVKMNVLKEIGLLDEQFGLGMWEDNDYSLRLRKAGYKLYIVKESFIYHFGNQTIKDFNFNQLFNENKLKFIKKHKTFKLSVSMIVKNEERYLPECLNSIKDFVDEIVITDTGSVDKSKEICSKYTDKLYDYKWDDSFANARNNSLSKCTGDWIISLDADEVIPPGTFLYIYDCILCKNFDAYIFPIRNLMPDGSYSISTTTRLIKNIPGIKFEGRVHETVDKSLLKLNANFANATHQFIHYGYLKGKVKTPFYRDLCLKELQDHPDSFEVYYNLGKIFFHDDKDYQKAVDYLSKAIELGAKHYLVYHELGVAKYYLFLSKHQDEIKDMYNCFLECEKTIPQSFPEFVNKLKSNKEMIGKLILKEKK
;
A
#
# COMPACT_ATOMS: atom_id res chain seq x y z
N MET A 1 -30.97 31.03 -2.33
CA MET A 1 -29.49 30.85 -2.54
C MET A 1 -29.28 29.85 -3.65
N LYS A 2 -28.49 30.20 -4.65
CA LYS A 2 -28.15 29.31 -5.76
C LYS A 2 -27.11 28.28 -5.40
N VAL A 3 -27.03 27.22 -6.19
CA VAL A 3 -26.01 26.16 -6.11
C VAL A 3 -25.21 26.14 -7.41
N ALA A 4 -23.88 26.17 -7.31
CA ALA A 4 -23.00 26.05 -8.45
C ALA A 4 -22.56 24.60 -8.66
N LEU A 5 -22.75 24.06 -9.85
CA LEU A 5 -22.12 22.83 -10.30
C LEU A 5 -20.85 23.17 -11.06
N VAL A 6 -19.77 22.43 -10.87
CA VAL A 6 -18.53 22.54 -11.63
C VAL A 6 -18.21 21.24 -12.32
N ALA A 7 -18.03 21.26 -13.64
CA ALA A 7 -17.78 20.09 -14.45
C ALA A 7 -16.64 20.33 -15.45
N LEU A 8 -15.82 19.29 -15.67
CA LEU A 8 -14.76 19.30 -16.68
C LEU A 8 -15.11 18.33 -17.80
N CYS A 9 -14.82 18.73 -19.03
CA CYS A 9 -14.93 17.88 -20.21
C CYS A 9 -13.57 17.80 -20.91
N HIS A 10 -13.19 16.62 -21.35
CA HIS A 10 -12.01 16.43 -22.19
C HIS A 10 -12.31 15.31 -23.18
N ASN A 11 -12.55 15.69 -24.45
CA ASN A 11 -13.03 14.77 -25.49
C ASN A 11 -14.32 14.02 -25.06
N HIS A 12 -14.64 12.89 -25.71
CA HIS A 12 -15.80 12.06 -25.38
C HIS A 12 -17.14 12.80 -25.46
N LEU A 13 -17.40 13.46 -26.60
CA LEU A 13 -18.59 14.27 -26.88
C LEU A 13 -19.91 13.54 -26.51
N ASP A 14 -20.03 12.25 -26.80
CA ASP A 14 -21.27 11.49 -26.56
C ASP A 14 -21.63 11.40 -25.07
N VAL A 15 -20.62 11.28 -24.20
CA VAL A 15 -20.79 11.25 -22.75
C VAL A 15 -21.19 12.64 -22.26
N THR A 16 -20.52 13.69 -22.74
CA THR A 16 -20.84 15.07 -22.43
C THR A 16 -22.27 15.44 -22.84
N LYS A 17 -22.76 14.95 -23.99
CA LYS A 17 -24.16 15.13 -24.41
C LYS A 17 -25.14 14.55 -23.41
N LYS A 18 -24.91 13.33 -22.94
CA LYS A 18 -25.76 12.66 -21.97
C LYS A 18 -25.80 13.41 -20.64
N PHE A 19 -24.63 13.84 -20.16
CA PHE A 19 -24.49 14.64 -18.95
C PHE A 19 -25.30 15.94 -19.05
N LEU A 20 -25.06 16.76 -20.09
CA LEU A 20 -25.77 18.02 -20.30
C LEU A 20 -27.29 17.83 -20.40
N ASN A 21 -27.75 16.81 -21.11
CA ASN A 21 -29.17 16.48 -21.22
C ASN A 21 -29.77 16.14 -19.83
N SER A 22 -29.04 15.40 -18.97
CA SER A 22 -29.50 15.10 -17.63
C SER A 22 -29.57 16.37 -16.76
N VAL A 23 -28.57 17.24 -16.85
CA VAL A 23 -28.54 18.52 -16.12
C VAL A 23 -29.71 19.43 -16.53
N ILE A 24 -29.93 19.64 -17.83
CA ILE A 24 -30.98 20.54 -18.35
C ILE A 24 -32.38 20.01 -18.06
N SER A 25 -32.57 18.68 -18.08
CA SER A 25 -33.87 18.07 -17.80
C SER A 25 -34.22 18.03 -16.31
N GLU A 26 -33.22 17.99 -15.43
CA GLU A 26 -33.39 17.77 -14.00
C GLU A 26 -33.31 19.06 -13.16
N LEU A 27 -32.49 20.03 -13.57
CA LEU A 27 -32.22 21.23 -12.77
C LEU A 27 -32.93 22.47 -13.30
N ASP A 28 -33.29 23.36 -12.39
CA ASP A 28 -33.97 24.63 -12.67
C ASP A 28 -33.04 25.84 -12.42
N SER A 29 -33.59 27.03 -12.46
CA SER A 29 -32.88 28.32 -12.31
C SER A 29 -32.24 28.56 -10.91
N ASN A 30 -32.47 27.67 -9.94
CA ASN A 30 -31.75 27.69 -8.66
C ASN A 30 -30.33 27.11 -8.78
N TYR A 31 -29.99 26.59 -9.94
CA TYR A 31 -28.69 25.96 -10.22
C TYR A 31 -27.99 26.64 -11.38
N ASP A 32 -26.67 26.74 -11.28
CA ASP A 32 -25.80 27.18 -12.35
C ASP A 32 -24.71 26.14 -12.62
N LEU A 33 -24.54 25.74 -13.88
CA LEU A 33 -23.48 24.84 -14.32
C LEU A 33 -22.32 25.65 -14.91
N TYR A 34 -21.17 25.61 -14.24
CA TYR A 34 -19.90 26.07 -14.78
C TYR A 34 -19.19 24.86 -15.40
N ILE A 35 -19.00 24.92 -16.71
CA ILE A 35 -18.41 23.80 -17.45
C ILE A 35 -17.17 24.25 -18.22
N LEU A 36 -16.07 23.53 -18.06
CA LEU A 36 -14.79 23.78 -18.75
C LEU A 36 -14.53 22.68 -19.76
N ASP A 37 -14.40 23.07 -21.02
CA ASP A 37 -13.71 22.26 -22.01
C ASP A 37 -12.21 22.32 -21.74
N ASN A 38 -11.66 21.24 -21.20
CA ASN A 38 -10.30 21.14 -20.69
C ASN A 38 -9.32 20.67 -21.78
N GLY A 39 -9.33 21.36 -22.93
CA GLY A 39 -8.42 21.11 -24.05
C GLY A 39 -8.88 19.97 -24.97
N SER A 40 -10.18 19.85 -25.26
CA SER A 40 -10.69 18.86 -26.22
C SER A 40 -10.25 19.17 -27.65
N SER A 41 -10.00 18.10 -28.39
CA SER A 41 -9.69 18.15 -29.82
C SER A 41 -10.90 17.83 -30.73
N ASP A 42 -12.01 17.40 -30.15
CA ASP A 42 -13.27 17.08 -30.81
C ASP A 42 -14.28 18.26 -30.77
N GLU A 43 -15.51 18.04 -31.22
CA GLU A 43 -16.59 19.05 -31.24
C GLU A 43 -17.20 19.33 -29.83
N THR A 44 -16.61 18.85 -28.74
CA THR A 44 -17.16 18.97 -27.37
C THR A 44 -17.43 20.43 -27.01
N TYR A 45 -16.45 21.33 -27.19
CA TYR A 45 -16.62 22.76 -26.84
C TYR A 45 -17.73 23.43 -27.61
N LYS A 46 -17.79 23.19 -28.94
CA LYS A 46 -18.84 23.73 -29.77
C LYS A 46 -20.23 23.28 -29.30
N TYR A 47 -20.38 22.00 -29.02
CA TYR A 47 -21.65 21.47 -28.53
C TYR A 47 -22.06 22.09 -27.19
N ILE A 48 -21.14 22.28 -26.24
CA ILE A 48 -21.40 22.96 -24.95
C ILE A 48 -21.91 24.38 -25.20
N CYS A 49 -21.23 25.16 -26.09
CA CYS A 49 -21.62 26.53 -26.41
C CYS A 49 -23.00 26.61 -27.09
N ASP A 50 -23.28 25.73 -28.05
CA ASP A 50 -24.56 25.70 -28.75
C ASP A 50 -25.71 25.32 -27.79
N THR A 51 -25.45 24.36 -26.88
CA THR A 51 -26.39 23.98 -25.81
C THR A 51 -26.67 25.14 -24.86
N ALA A 52 -25.63 25.83 -24.37
CA ALA A 52 -25.78 26.99 -23.51
C ALA A 52 -26.62 28.11 -24.16
N LYS A 53 -26.38 28.38 -25.45
CA LYS A 53 -27.17 29.37 -26.22
C LYS A 53 -28.64 28.98 -26.38
N SER A 54 -28.93 27.67 -26.53
CA SER A 54 -30.29 27.18 -26.75
C SER A 54 -31.23 27.39 -25.57
N ILE A 55 -30.69 27.52 -24.36
CA ILE A 55 -31.44 27.72 -23.11
C ILE A 55 -31.28 29.12 -22.50
N LEU A 56 -30.49 30.01 -23.15
CA LEU A 56 -30.11 31.33 -22.58
C LEU A 56 -31.30 32.22 -22.23
N HIS A 57 -32.42 32.06 -22.91
CA HIS A 57 -33.61 32.89 -22.73
C HIS A 57 -34.75 32.20 -21.95
N ASP A 58 -34.47 31.04 -21.34
CA ASP A 58 -35.41 30.29 -20.51
C ASP A 58 -35.05 30.47 -19.05
N ASP A 59 -35.63 31.46 -18.38
CA ASP A 59 -35.35 31.78 -16.98
C ASP A 59 -35.78 30.68 -16.01
N THR A 60 -36.44 29.63 -16.49
CA THR A 60 -36.82 28.48 -15.67
C THR A 60 -35.73 27.37 -15.66
N LYS A 61 -34.75 27.47 -16.53
CA LYS A 61 -33.69 26.46 -16.72
C LYS A 61 -32.42 26.80 -15.91
N VAL A 62 -31.62 25.76 -15.71
CA VAL A 62 -30.25 25.89 -15.19
C VAL A 62 -29.42 26.84 -16.05
N GLY A 63 -28.68 27.76 -15.43
CA GLY A 63 -27.72 28.59 -16.13
C GLY A 63 -26.49 27.79 -16.56
N ILE A 64 -26.02 27.93 -17.82
CA ILE A 64 -24.80 27.23 -18.30
C ILE A 64 -23.73 28.25 -18.68
N TYR A 65 -22.59 28.20 -18.00
CA TYR A 65 -21.43 29.07 -18.17
C TYR A 65 -20.25 28.28 -18.74
N ALA A 66 -20.12 28.26 -20.05
CA ALA A 66 -19.05 27.58 -20.77
C ALA A 66 -17.71 28.32 -20.68
N SER A 67 -16.65 27.59 -20.55
CA SER A 67 -15.25 28.04 -20.61
C SER A 67 -14.44 27.06 -21.44
N ARG A 68 -13.27 27.48 -21.93
CA ARG A 68 -12.31 26.60 -22.62
C ARG A 68 -10.90 26.89 -22.17
N SER A 69 -10.11 25.81 -22.01
CA SER A 69 -8.66 25.86 -21.92
C SER A 69 -8.04 25.34 -23.22
N GLU A 70 -6.91 25.86 -23.62
CA GLU A 70 -6.17 25.37 -24.78
C GLU A 70 -5.48 24.02 -24.51
N THR A 71 -5.18 23.75 -23.25
CA THR A 71 -4.50 22.52 -22.80
C THR A 71 -5.28 21.85 -21.68
N ASN A 72 -5.04 20.56 -21.48
CA ASN A 72 -5.60 19.83 -20.35
C ASN A 72 -4.90 20.26 -19.03
N LEU A 73 -5.61 20.99 -18.19
CA LEU A 73 -5.15 21.49 -16.89
C LEU A 73 -5.18 20.40 -15.79
N GLY A 74 -5.66 19.20 -16.10
CA GLY A 74 -5.93 18.15 -15.12
C GLY A 74 -7.19 18.41 -14.29
N PHE A 75 -7.48 17.51 -13.35
CA PHE A 75 -8.71 17.60 -12.56
C PHE A 75 -8.67 18.78 -11.59
N ALA A 76 -7.60 18.91 -10.81
CA ALA A 76 -7.47 20.02 -9.84
C ALA A 76 -7.40 21.37 -10.52
N GLY A 77 -6.54 21.56 -11.53
CA GLY A 77 -6.37 22.83 -12.24
C GLY A 77 -7.62 23.28 -12.96
N GLY A 78 -8.31 22.35 -13.66
CA GLY A 78 -9.56 22.66 -14.35
C GLY A 78 -10.69 23.07 -13.39
N ASN A 79 -10.88 22.33 -12.30
CA ASN A 79 -11.87 22.72 -11.28
C ASN A 79 -11.51 24.05 -10.61
N ASN A 80 -10.24 24.27 -10.28
CA ASN A 80 -9.78 25.53 -9.70
C ASN A 80 -10.01 26.74 -10.63
N TYR A 81 -9.83 26.55 -11.94
CA TYR A 81 -10.17 27.57 -12.94
C TYR A 81 -11.65 28.02 -12.80
N LEU A 82 -12.57 27.06 -12.71
CA LEU A 82 -14.00 27.34 -12.53
C LEU A 82 -14.32 27.91 -11.17
N LEU A 83 -13.71 27.37 -10.10
CA LEU A 83 -13.91 27.85 -8.74
C LEU A 83 -13.45 29.30 -8.58
N ASN A 84 -12.31 29.69 -9.11
CA ASN A 84 -11.83 31.07 -9.09
C ASN A 84 -12.82 32.03 -9.78
N ARG A 85 -13.44 31.59 -10.88
CA ARG A 85 -14.48 32.36 -11.57
C ARG A 85 -15.74 32.53 -10.70
N ILE A 86 -16.17 31.46 -10.03
CA ILE A 86 -17.32 31.48 -9.09
C ILE A 86 -17.02 32.40 -7.90
N LEU A 87 -15.84 32.29 -7.29
CA LEU A 87 -15.43 33.11 -6.15
C LEU A 87 -15.38 34.59 -6.53
N LYS A 88 -14.82 34.92 -7.70
CA LYS A 88 -14.80 36.30 -8.21
C LYS A 88 -16.19 36.84 -8.45
N ASN A 89 -17.08 36.09 -9.08
CA ASN A 89 -18.47 36.50 -9.29
C ASN A 89 -19.19 36.73 -7.95
N ASN A 90 -18.99 35.87 -6.95
CA ASN A 90 -19.55 36.06 -5.60
C ASN A 90 -19.03 37.34 -4.95
N GLU A 91 -17.76 37.69 -5.10
CA GLU A 91 -17.19 38.93 -4.55
C GLU A 91 -17.74 40.19 -5.25
N GLU A 92 -17.92 40.12 -6.56
CA GLU A 92 -18.48 41.22 -7.35
C GLU A 92 -19.96 41.44 -7.00
N LEU A 93 -20.76 40.37 -6.85
CA LEU A 93 -22.15 40.45 -6.39
C LEU A 93 -22.24 40.98 -4.98
N ALA A 94 -21.32 40.61 -4.07
CA ALA A 94 -21.26 41.15 -2.70
C ALA A 94 -21.04 42.66 -2.67
N LYS A 95 -20.28 43.19 -3.63
CA LYS A 95 -20.02 44.65 -3.74
C LYS A 95 -21.21 45.42 -4.32
N LEU A 96 -22.01 44.76 -5.16
CA LEU A 96 -23.09 45.40 -5.91
C LEU A 96 -24.46 45.31 -5.21
N ASN A 97 -24.74 44.27 -4.45
CA ASN A 97 -26.01 44.00 -3.82
C ASN A 97 -25.84 43.55 -2.38
N HIS A 98 -26.54 44.22 -1.46
CA HIS A 98 -26.61 43.81 -0.05
C HIS A 98 -27.48 42.58 0.21
N ASP A 99 -28.12 42.00 -0.85
CA ASP A 99 -29.03 40.85 -0.70
C ASP A 99 -28.28 39.52 -0.84
N ALA A 100 -28.27 38.74 0.24
CA ALA A 100 -27.61 37.44 0.32
C ALA A 100 -28.20 36.36 -0.63
N GLU A 101 -29.35 36.63 -1.27
CA GLU A 101 -30.10 35.68 -2.12
C GLU A 101 -29.39 35.31 -3.43
N ASN A 102 -28.46 36.13 -3.89
CA ASN A 102 -27.73 35.93 -5.13
C ASN A 102 -26.39 35.17 -4.98
N PHE A 103 -26.04 34.77 -3.75
CA PHE A 103 -24.79 34.05 -3.50
C PHE A 103 -24.96 32.55 -3.62
N TYR A 104 -23.94 31.84 -4.11
CA TYR A 104 -23.91 30.39 -4.06
C TYR A 104 -23.72 29.93 -2.62
N SER A 105 -24.60 29.02 -2.18
CA SER A 105 -24.50 28.40 -0.85
C SER A 105 -23.54 27.20 -0.86
N ASN A 106 -23.57 26.45 -1.96
CA ASN A 106 -22.81 25.21 -2.15
C ASN A 106 -22.19 25.18 -3.55
N VAL A 107 -21.08 24.50 -3.66
CA VAL A 107 -20.46 24.06 -4.90
C VAL A 107 -20.50 22.55 -4.98
N ILE A 108 -20.88 22.01 -6.12
CA ILE A 108 -20.90 20.58 -6.39
C ILE A 108 -19.88 20.29 -7.51
N PHE A 109 -18.77 19.63 -7.16
CA PHE A 109 -17.91 18.99 -8.14
C PHE A 109 -18.67 17.83 -8.76
N ILE A 110 -18.66 17.72 -10.07
CA ILE A 110 -19.34 16.63 -10.75
C ILE A 110 -18.64 16.27 -12.07
N ASN A 111 -18.41 15.00 -12.32
CA ASN A 111 -17.82 14.53 -13.57
C ASN A 111 -18.84 14.60 -14.72
N ASN A 112 -18.38 14.93 -15.93
CA ASN A 112 -19.19 14.96 -17.13
C ASN A 112 -19.58 13.56 -17.67
N ASP A 113 -19.10 12.49 -17.05
CA ASP A 113 -19.51 11.10 -17.32
C ASP A 113 -20.51 10.56 -16.28
N THR A 114 -21.39 11.44 -15.80
CA THR A 114 -22.46 11.11 -14.85
C THR A 114 -23.85 11.43 -15.39
N LEU A 115 -24.88 10.79 -14.81
CA LEU A 115 -26.28 11.15 -14.98
C LEU A 115 -26.88 11.45 -13.63
N ILE A 116 -27.53 12.60 -13.51
CA ILE A 116 -28.08 13.10 -12.25
C ILE A 116 -29.60 13.04 -12.21
N THR A 117 -30.16 13.11 -10.99
CA THR A 117 -31.55 13.50 -10.75
C THR A 117 -31.59 14.68 -9.80
N LYS A 118 -32.60 15.54 -9.92
CA LYS A 118 -32.79 16.70 -9.02
C LYS A 118 -32.82 16.29 -7.57
N LYS A 119 -33.59 15.23 -7.24
CA LYS A 119 -33.72 14.71 -5.88
C LYS A 119 -32.41 14.24 -5.29
N ALA A 120 -31.56 13.57 -6.09
CA ALA A 120 -30.24 13.15 -5.62
C ALA A 120 -29.36 14.34 -5.24
N ILE A 121 -29.35 15.39 -6.05
CA ILE A 121 -28.61 16.63 -5.77
C ILE A 121 -29.18 17.34 -4.52
N GLU A 122 -30.51 17.46 -4.41
CA GLU A 122 -31.17 18.07 -3.25
C GLU A 122 -30.82 17.35 -1.94
N LYS A 123 -30.76 16.00 -1.93
CA LYS A 123 -30.34 15.24 -0.75
C LYS A 123 -28.90 15.52 -0.31
N LEU A 124 -27.97 15.74 -1.25
CA LEU A 124 -26.60 16.14 -0.91
C LEU A 124 -26.57 17.50 -0.22
N ILE A 125 -27.33 18.47 -0.76
CA ILE A 125 -27.41 19.83 -0.23
C ILE A 125 -28.11 19.86 1.13
N GLU A 126 -29.21 19.12 1.27
CA GLU A 126 -29.96 18.95 2.53
C GLU A 126 -29.03 18.53 3.66
N VAL A 127 -28.30 17.40 3.45
CA VAL A 127 -27.35 16.90 4.45
C VAL A 127 -26.19 17.87 4.67
N SER A 128 -25.62 18.42 3.60
CA SER A 128 -24.52 19.39 3.71
C SER A 128 -24.89 20.57 4.62
N ASN A 129 -26.12 21.04 4.52
CA ASN A 129 -26.59 22.22 5.26
C ASN A 129 -27.16 21.89 6.65
N ALA A 130 -27.37 20.62 7.00
CA ALA A 130 -27.98 20.20 8.27
C ALA A 130 -27.13 20.55 9.50
N ASP A 131 -25.78 20.56 9.38
CA ASP A 131 -24.86 20.90 10.46
C ASP A 131 -23.66 21.69 9.93
N LYS A 132 -23.23 22.71 10.68
CA LYS A 132 -22.04 23.54 10.34
C LYS A 132 -20.75 22.70 10.27
N LYS A 133 -20.67 21.60 11.02
CA LYS A 133 -19.53 20.71 11.06
C LYS A 133 -19.43 19.76 9.85
N ILE A 134 -20.44 19.71 8.98
CA ILE A 134 -20.37 18.93 7.75
C ILE A 134 -19.59 19.74 6.71
N GLY A 135 -18.44 19.24 6.29
CA GLY A 135 -17.57 19.89 5.31
C GLY A 135 -17.96 19.54 3.88
N ALA A 136 -18.24 18.26 3.62
CA ALA A 136 -18.64 17.78 2.31
C ALA A 136 -19.57 16.58 2.40
N THR A 137 -20.38 16.39 1.32
CA THR A 137 -21.24 15.23 1.12
C THR A 137 -21.04 14.65 -0.27
N GLY A 138 -21.19 13.33 -0.40
CA GLY A 138 -21.09 12.61 -1.68
C GLY A 138 -22.20 11.57 -1.82
N PRO A 139 -22.59 11.22 -3.05
CA PRO A 139 -23.64 10.23 -3.33
C PRO A 139 -23.10 8.80 -3.32
N LEU A 140 -23.99 7.82 -3.37
CA LEU A 140 -23.72 6.49 -3.86
C LEU A 140 -23.65 6.47 -5.41
N SER A 141 -22.92 5.50 -5.95
CA SER A 141 -22.82 5.30 -7.40
C SER A 141 -22.60 3.83 -7.76
N ASN A 142 -23.01 3.45 -8.97
CA ASN A 142 -22.70 2.14 -9.55
C ASN A 142 -21.19 1.96 -9.85
N MET A 143 -20.45 3.06 -9.99
CA MET A 143 -19.04 3.06 -10.36
C MET A 143 -18.29 4.12 -9.53
N ALA A 144 -17.93 3.78 -8.32
CA ALA A 144 -17.09 4.61 -7.46
C ALA A 144 -16.19 3.72 -6.58
N ALA A 145 -15.08 4.25 -6.14
CA ALA A 145 -14.19 3.57 -5.19
C ALA A 145 -14.76 3.62 -3.76
N GLY A 146 -14.30 2.71 -2.92
CA GLY A 146 -14.63 2.67 -1.50
C GLY A 146 -16.12 2.49 -1.20
N SER A 147 -16.58 3.15 -0.13
CA SER A 147 -17.95 2.99 0.37
C SER A 147 -19.03 3.72 -0.45
N GLN A 148 -18.65 4.53 -1.43
CA GLN A 148 -19.59 5.15 -2.37
C GLN A 148 -20.01 4.20 -3.49
N GLY A 149 -19.19 3.18 -3.79
CA GLY A 149 -19.50 2.18 -4.80
C GLY A 149 -20.54 1.17 -4.30
N VAL A 150 -21.63 1.01 -5.05
CA VAL A 150 -22.68 0.03 -4.77
C VAL A 150 -22.95 -0.83 -5.99
N LYS A 151 -22.96 -2.14 -5.79
CA LYS A 151 -23.27 -3.08 -6.86
C LYS A 151 -24.79 -3.28 -6.94
N ILE A 152 -25.40 -2.86 -8.05
CA ILE A 152 -26.84 -2.94 -8.26
C ILE A 152 -27.10 -3.83 -9.47
N ASN A 153 -27.74 -4.98 -9.22
CA ASN A 153 -28.07 -5.91 -10.30
C ASN A 153 -29.15 -5.33 -11.23
N GLY A 154 -28.91 -5.37 -12.52
CA GLY A 154 -29.84 -4.90 -13.54
C GLY A 154 -29.92 -3.38 -13.72
N LEU A 155 -29.05 -2.61 -13.05
CA LEU A 155 -28.97 -1.16 -13.26
C LEU A 155 -28.32 -0.85 -14.60
N THR A 156 -28.95 0.04 -15.34
CA THR A 156 -28.51 0.53 -16.66
C THR A 156 -28.75 2.03 -16.77
N GLU A 157 -28.19 2.65 -17.81
CA GLU A 157 -28.50 4.02 -18.20
C GLU A 157 -29.99 4.28 -18.41
N ALA A 158 -30.75 3.28 -18.85
CA ALA A 158 -32.18 3.43 -19.12
C ALA A 158 -33.07 3.48 -17.88
N ASN A 159 -32.63 2.88 -16.76
CA ASN A 159 -33.45 2.77 -15.55
C ASN A 159 -32.84 3.46 -14.31
N TYR A 160 -31.67 4.11 -14.42
CA TYR A 160 -31.01 4.76 -13.30
C TYR A 160 -31.89 5.80 -12.61
N LYS A 161 -32.69 6.55 -13.38
CA LYS A 161 -33.54 7.63 -12.85
C LYS A 161 -34.61 7.08 -11.92
N GLU A 162 -35.31 6.01 -12.31
CA GLU A 162 -36.30 5.35 -11.46
C GLU A 162 -35.66 4.84 -10.17
N TYR A 163 -34.47 4.25 -10.26
CA TYR A 163 -33.72 3.81 -9.08
C TYR A 163 -33.34 4.97 -8.16
N ALA A 164 -32.75 6.03 -8.71
CA ALA A 164 -32.32 7.20 -7.96
C ALA A 164 -33.50 7.93 -7.28
N ASP A 165 -34.60 8.13 -8.02
CA ASP A 165 -35.80 8.78 -7.49
C ASP A 165 -36.48 7.93 -6.40
N LYS A 166 -36.53 6.62 -6.56
CA LYS A 166 -37.05 5.71 -5.53
C LYS A 166 -36.21 5.76 -4.26
N LEU A 167 -34.88 5.80 -4.39
CA LEU A 167 -33.95 5.89 -3.27
C LEU A 167 -34.09 7.23 -2.53
N ALA A 168 -34.23 8.34 -3.27
CA ALA A 168 -34.37 9.68 -2.70
C ALA A 168 -35.76 9.97 -2.12
N ASN A 169 -36.77 9.17 -2.45
CA ASN A 169 -38.15 9.37 -2.04
C ASN A 169 -38.42 8.85 -0.61
N THR A 170 -37.70 9.38 0.38
CA THR A 170 -37.82 9.04 1.79
C THR A 170 -37.59 10.28 2.66
N ASP A 171 -38.35 10.36 3.76
CA ASP A 171 -38.23 11.44 4.75
C ASP A 171 -37.02 11.23 5.69
N LYS A 172 -36.48 10.01 5.72
CA LYS A 172 -35.29 9.70 6.53
C LYS A 172 -34.05 9.75 5.66
N VAL A 173 -33.08 10.53 6.11
CA VAL A 173 -31.76 10.59 5.48
C VAL A 173 -30.76 9.82 6.34
N ASN A 174 -30.13 8.83 5.75
CA ASN A 174 -29.09 8.02 6.38
C ASN A 174 -27.73 8.37 5.78
N VAL A 175 -26.75 8.55 6.63
CA VAL A 175 -25.40 8.91 6.21
C VAL A 175 -24.38 7.89 6.69
N ILE A 176 -23.29 7.76 5.93
CA ILE A 176 -22.10 7.02 6.34
C ILE A 176 -20.99 8.04 6.57
N ASP A 177 -20.45 8.09 7.79
CA ASP A 177 -19.25 8.90 8.07
C ASP A 177 -18.07 8.25 7.34
N THR A 178 -17.34 9.05 6.56
CA THR A 178 -16.21 8.56 5.75
C THR A 178 -15.00 9.46 5.90
N PHE A 179 -13.81 8.89 5.72
CA PHE A 179 -12.58 9.67 5.69
C PHE A 179 -12.35 10.37 4.34
N PHE A 180 -12.85 9.81 3.26
CA PHE A 180 -12.63 10.28 1.91
C PHE A 180 -13.93 10.23 1.11
N LEU A 181 -14.11 11.22 0.24
CA LEU A 181 -15.12 11.24 -0.81
C LEU A 181 -14.43 11.23 -2.17
N VAL A 182 -14.96 10.45 -3.09
CA VAL A 182 -14.45 10.34 -4.47
C VAL A 182 -14.91 11.56 -5.27
N GLY A 183 -14.00 12.16 -6.02
CA GLY A 183 -14.19 13.41 -6.73
C GLY A 183 -15.18 13.39 -7.89
N PHE A 184 -15.75 12.21 -8.25
CA PHE A 184 -16.76 12.15 -9.32
C PHE A 184 -18.02 12.96 -9.00
N CYS A 185 -18.39 13.08 -7.71
CA CYS A 185 -19.41 13.99 -7.22
C CYS A 185 -19.19 14.30 -5.74
N MET A 186 -19.00 15.60 -5.43
CA MET A 186 -18.78 16.08 -4.06
C MET A 186 -19.45 17.45 -3.89
N CYS A 187 -20.35 17.57 -2.92
CA CYS A 187 -21.00 18.82 -2.53
C CYS A 187 -20.27 19.44 -1.34
N VAL A 188 -19.82 20.68 -1.47
CA VAL A 188 -19.08 21.45 -0.46
C VAL A 188 -19.77 22.78 -0.24
N LYS A 189 -19.92 23.22 1.00
CA LYS A 189 -20.43 24.57 1.32
C LYS A 189 -19.44 25.66 0.87
N MET A 190 -19.93 26.76 0.36
CA MET A 190 -19.11 27.88 -0.11
C MET A 190 -18.19 28.45 0.99
N ASN A 191 -18.68 28.59 2.22
CA ASN A 191 -17.84 29.04 3.32
C ASN A 191 -16.74 28.06 3.69
N VAL A 192 -17.01 26.75 3.60
CA VAL A 192 -16.01 25.68 3.82
C VAL A 192 -14.96 25.70 2.71
N LEU A 193 -15.39 25.87 1.45
CA LEU A 193 -14.47 26.02 0.31
C LEU A 193 -13.53 27.22 0.50
N LYS A 194 -14.05 28.37 0.96
CA LYS A 194 -13.24 29.55 1.25
C LYS A 194 -12.23 29.34 2.38
N GLU A 195 -12.59 28.59 3.41
CA GLU A 195 -11.74 28.28 4.55
C GLU A 195 -10.63 27.28 4.21
N ILE A 196 -10.97 26.18 3.53
CA ILE A 196 -10.05 25.08 3.22
C ILE A 196 -9.19 25.39 2.00
N GLY A 197 -9.67 26.27 1.11
CA GLY A 197 -9.03 26.61 -0.15
C GLY A 197 -9.36 25.64 -1.28
N LEU A 198 -8.69 25.84 -2.39
CA LEU A 198 -8.89 25.11 -3.66
C LEU A 198 -8.28 23.71 -3.62
N LEU A 199 -8.49 22.93 -4.68
CA LEU A 199 -7.82 21.64 -4.88
C LEU A 199 -6.32 21.86 -5.09
N ASP A 200 -5.50 20.89 -4.71
CA ASP A 200 -4.05 20.97 -4.89
C ASP A 200 -3.62 20.51 -6.28
N GLU A 201 -3.06 21.42 -7.07
CA GLU A 201 -2.69 21.16 -8.46
C GLU A 201 -1.41 20.32 -8.64
N GLN A 202 -0.68 20.02 -7.53
CA GLN A 202 0.50 19.15 -7.62
C GLN A 202 0.18 17.74 -8.14
N PHE A 203 -1.08 17.31 -8.05
CA PHE A 203 -1.54 16.01 -8.54
C PHE A 203 -1.71 15.94 -10.07
N GLY A 204 -1.55 17.07 -10.78
CA GLY A 204 -1.51 17.12 -12.25
C GLY A 204 -2.82 16.65 -12.87
N LEU A 205 -2.73 15.62 -13.73
CA LEU A 205 -3.90 15.15 -14.49
C LEU A 205 -5.05 14.62 -13.63
N GLY A 206 -4.76 14.17 -12.39
CA GLY A 206 -5.77 13.69 -11.45
C GLY A 206 -5.24 12.53 -10.58
N MET A 207 -6.11 11.97 -9.77
CA MET A 207 -5.85 10.97 -8.73
C MET A 207 -5.22 11.55 -7.47
N TRP A 208 -5.83 11.28 -6.33
CA TRP A 208 -5.43 11.68 -4.98
C TRP A 208 -5.71 13.14 -4.61
N GLU A 209 -6.13 14.02 -5.51
CA GLU A 209 -6.55 15.39 -5.20
C GLU A 209 -7.83 15.44 -4.36
N ASP A 210 -8.74 14.51 -4.57
CA ASP A 210 -9.96 14.32 -3.78
C ASP A 210 -9.66 13.76 -2.38
N ASN A 211 -8.72 12.83 -2.28
CA ASN A 211 -8.20 12.35 -1.01
C ASN A 211 -7.50 13.48 -0.23
N ASP A 212 -6.70 14.30 -0.90
CA ASP A 212 -6.04 15.47 -0.32
C ASP A 212 -7.07 16.46 0.24
N TYR A 213 -8.07 16.78 -0.57
CA TYR A 213 -9.13 17.72 -0.18
C TYR A 213 -9.93 17.18 1.00
N SER A 214 -10.33 15.91 0.94
CA SER A 214 -11.04 15.23 2.04
C SER A 214 -10.23 15.24 3.34
N LEU A 215 -8.93 14.98 3.28
CA LEU A 215 -8.07 14.98 4.46
C LEU A 215 -7.87 16.39 5.02
N ARG A 216 -7.77 17.42 4.19
CA ARG A 216 -7.71 18.82 4.64
C ARG A 216 -8.99 19.23 5.38
N LEU A 217 -10.16 18.84 4.86
CA LEU A 217 -11.45 19.01 5.54
C LEU A 217 -11.46 18.34 6.92
N ARG A 218 -11.02 17.07 6.99
CA ARG A 218 -10.94 16.32 8.25
C ARG A 218 -9.98 16.97 9.26
N LYS A 219 -8.81 17.41 8.82
CA LYS A 219 -7.82 18.09 9.67
C LYS A 219 -8.36 19.43 10.23
N ALA A 220 -9.23 20.12 9.50
CA ALA A 220 -9.93 21.32 9.96
C ALA A 220 -11.12 21.02 10.88
N GLY A 221 -11.39 19.74 11.18
CA GLY A 221 -12.45 19.31 12.10
C GLY A 221 -13.81 19.09 11.46
N TYR A 222 -13.91 19.12 10.13
CA TYR A 222 -15.14 18.84 9.41
C TYR A 222 -15.41 17.33 9.28
N LYS A 223 -16.71 16.99 9.19
CA LYS A 223 -17.20 15.65 8.89
C LYS A 223 -17.49 15.51 7.40
N LEU A 224 -17.27 14.32 6.86
CA LEU A 224 -17.58 13.94 5.49
C LEU A 224 -18.61 12.83 5.51
N TYR A 225 -19.69 12.98 4.72
CA TYR A 225 -20.76 12.00 4.69
C TYR A 225 -21.07 11.51 3.29
N ILE A 226 -21.23 10.18 3.17
CA ILE A 226 -21.90 9.57 2.03
C ILE A 226 -23.39 9.55 2.35
N VAL A 227 -24.21 10.14 1.49
CA VAL A 227 -25.68 10.23 1.62
C VAL A 227 -26.29 9.03 0.91
N LYS A 228 -26.89 8.12 1.66
CA LYS A 228 -27.42 6.87 1.10
C LYS A 228 -28.60 7.08 0.17
N GLU A 229 -29.38 8.12 0.37
CA GLU A 229 -30.54 8.49 -0.42
C GLU A 229 -30.19 9.34 -1.65
N SER A 230 -28.93 9.62 -1.87
CA SER A 230 -28.43 10.24 -3.09
C SER A 230 -27.71 9.21 -3.94
N PHE A 231 -28.16 9.02 -5.17
CA PHE A 231 -27.52 8.12 -6.13
C PHE A 231 -27.29 8.86 -7.45
N ILE A 232 -26.06 8.79 -7.96
CA ILE A 232 -25.66 9.34 -9.25
C ILE A 232 -25.06 8.22 -10.10
N TYR A 233 -25.63 8.03 -11.30
CA TYR A 233 -25.11 7.05 -12.25
C TYR A 233 -23.82 7.56 -12.85
N HIS A 234 -22.77 6.73 -12.85
CA HIS A 234 -21.44 7.08 -13.34
C HIS A 234 -21.02 6.07 -14.41
N PHE A 235 -20.71 6.54 -15.61
CA PHE A 235 -20.23 5.69 -16.70
C PHE A 235 -18.84 5.11 -16.40
N GLY A 236 -18.00 5.88 -15.68
CA GLY A 236 -16.69 5.50 -15.18
C GLY A 236 -15.65 5.25 -16.27
N ASN A 237 -14.40 5.50 -15.93
CA ASN A 237 -13.21 5.11 -16.71
C ASN A 237 -13.14 5.65 -18.17
N GLN A 238 -13.89 6.67 -18.55
CA GLN A 238 -13.83 7.17 -19.93
C GLN A 238 -12.51 7.90 -20.20
N THR A 239 -12.07 8.75 -19.29
CA THR A 239 -10.83 9.55 -19.43
C THR A 239 -9.57 8.79 -19.01
N ILE A 240 -9.70 7.75 -18.18
CA ILE A 240 -8.57 6.98 -17.62
C ILE A 240 -7.86 6.12 -18.67
N LYS A 241 -8.57 5.74 -19.75
CA LYS A 241 -8.02 4.92 -20.84
C LYS A 241 -6.88 5.61 -21.61
N ASP A 242 -6.82 6.93 -21.54
CA ASP A 242 -5.85 7.75 -22.27
C ASP A 242 -4.50 7.89 -21.55
N PHE A 243 -4.39 7.39 -20.30
CA PHE A 243 -3.20 7.54 -19.46
C PHE A 243 -2.76 6.20 -18.85
N ASN A 244 -1.46 6.11 -18.51
CA ASN A 244 -0.97 5.01 -17.69
C ASN A 244 -1.47 5.17 -16.24
N PHE A 245 -2.71 4.72 -15.99
CA PHE A 245 -3.40 4.84 -14.71
C PHE A 245 -2.56 4.40 -13.51
N ASN A 246 -1.94 3.22 -13.59
CA ASN A 246 -1.17 2.66 -12.47
C ASN A 246 0.04 3.53 -12.12
N GLN A 247 0.72 4.06 -13.13
CA GLN A 247 1.85 4.95 -12.92
C GLN A 247 1.42 6.25 -12.25
N LEU A 248 0.42 6.93 -12.82
CA LEU A 248 -0.09 8.20 -12.29
C LEU A 248 -0.64 8.04 -10.86
N PHE A 249 -1.40 6.96 -10.62
CA PHE A 249 -1.94 6.65 -9.29
C PHE A 249 -0.83 6.49 -8.24
N ASN A 250 0.24 5.74 -8.56
CA ASN A 250 1.35 5.51 -7.64
C ASN A 250 2.19 6.77 -7.40
N GLU A 251 2.49 7.54 -8.45
CA GLU A 251 3.21 8.80 -8.33
C GLU A 251 2.46 9.81 -7.44
N ASN A 252 1.15 9.95 -7.65
CA ASN A 252 0.33 10.86 -6.87
C ASN A 252 0.07 10.36 -5.45
N LYS A 253 -0.03 9.04 -5.23
CA LYS A 253 -0.03 8.46 -3.88
C LYS A 253 1.21 8.87 -3.10
N LEU A 254 2.38 8.85 -3.72
CA LEU A 254 3.62 9.31 -3.09
C LEU A 254 3.58 10.80 -2.74
N LYS A 255 3.09 11.66 -3.64
CA LYS A 255 2.94 13.09 -3.37
C LYS A 255 2.00 13.33 -2.17
N PHE A 256 0.86 12.61 -2.14
CA PHE A 256 -0.10 12.66 -1.04
C PHE A 256 0.55 12.25 0.30
N ILE A 257 1.27 11.13 0.31
CA ILE A 257 1.96 10.65 1.51
C ILE A 257 3.03 11.64 1.96
N LYS A 258 3.89 12.13 1.06
CA LYS A 258 4.91 13.14 1.38
C LYS A 258 4.31 14.41 1.99
N LYS A 259 3.15 14.86 1.48
CA LYS A 259 2.45 16.05 1.98
C LYS A 259 1.84 15.84 3.36
N HIS A 260 1.31 14.64 3.62
CA HIS A 260 0.45 14.40 4.78
C HIS A 260 1.04 13.49 5.85
N LYS A 261 2.16 12.81 5.58
CA LYS A 261 2.78 11.91 6.55
C LYS A 261 3.16 12.66 7.84
N THR A 262 2.93 12.00 8.95
CA THR A 262 3.24 12.52 10.30
C THR A 262 4.28 11.66 11.00
N PHE A 263 4.99 10.83 10.26
CA PHE A 263 6.02 9.93 10.77
C PHE A 263 7.32 10.08 9.97
N LYS A 264 8.42 9.76 10.61
CA LYS A 264 9.74 9.61 9.96
C LYS A 264 10.06 8.13 9.78
N LEU A 265 10.63 7.78 8.64
CA LEU A 265 11.03 6.43 8.28
C LEU A 265 12.54 6.36 8.09
N SER A 266 13.22 5.58 8.93
CA SER A 266 14.64 5.29 8.82
C SER A 266 14.87 3.94 8.12
N VAL A 267 15.98 3.83 7.38
CA VAL A 267 16.57 2.55 7.00
C VAL A 267 17.79 2.30 7.87
N SER A 268 17.86 1.12 8.49
CA SER A 268 19.02 0.58 9.20
C SER A 268 19.69 -0.50 8.36
N MET A 269 20.95 -0.34 8.03
CA MET A 269 21.71 -1.21 7.16
C MET A 269 23.10 -1.51 7.71
N ILE A 270 23.56 -2.76 7.52
CA ILE A 270 24.97 -3.12 7.66
C ILE A 270 25.54 -3.44 6.27
N VAL A 271 26.79 -3.13 6.02
CA VAL A 271 27.45 -3.36 4.74
C VAL A 271 28.85 -3.92 4.92
N LYS A 272 29.24 -4.83 4.03
CA LYS A 272 30.61 -5.31 3.85
C LYS A 272 30.85 -5.85 2.45
N ASN A 273 31.64 -5.11 1.63
CA ASN A 273 32.02 -5.51 0.26
C ASN A 273 30.81 -5.81 -0.65
N GLU A 274 29.92 -4.82 -0.81
CA GLU A 274 28.68 -4.92 -1.58
C GLU A 274 28.63 -3.94 -2.78
N GLU A 275 29.79 -3.49 -3.29
CA GLU A 275 29.86 -2.51 -4.38
C GLU A 275 28.98 -2.84 -5.58
N ARG A 276 28.69 -4.13 -5.83
CA ARG A 276 27.91 -4.61 -6.97
C ARG A 276 26.42 -4.32 -6.84
N TYR A 277 25.81 -4.60 -5.68
CA TYR A 277 24.34 -4.53 -5.49
C TYR A 277 23.88 -3.30 -4.73
N LEU A 278 24.77 -2.72 -3.94
CA LEU A 278 24.51 -1.56 -3.10
C LEU A 278 23.93 -0.35 -3.87
N PRO A 279 24.37 0.00 -5.10
CA PRO A 279 23.77 1.10 -5.86
C PRO A 279 22.28 0.88 -6.15
N GLU A 280 21.89 -0.33 -6.54
CA GLU A 280 20.50 -0.67 -6.83
C GLU A 280 19.66 -0.66 -5.56
N CYS A 281 20.17 -1.23 -4.47
CA CYS A 281 19.58 -1.20 -3.14
C CYS A 281 19.29 0.25 -2.72
N LEU A 282 20.31 1.12 -2.68
CA LEU A 282 20.17 2.50 -2.22
C LEU A 282 19.28 3.34 -3.14
N ASN A 283 19.34 3.14 -4.47
CA ASN A 283 18.43 3.78 -5.40
C ASN A 283 16.97 3.40 -5.16
N SER A 284 16.70 2.17 -4.72
CA SER A 284 15.33 1.72 -4.45
C SER A 284 14.68 2.40 -3.26
N ILE A 285 15.48 3.01 -2.35
CA ILE A 285 14.99 3.57 -1.08
C ILE A 285 15.10 5.09 -0.96
N LYS A 286 16.08 5.72 -1.62
CA LYS A 286 16.49 7.12 -1.38
C LYS A 286 15.35 8.16 -1.43
N ASP A 287 14.36 7.93 -2.30
CA ASP A 287 13.25 8.87 -2.51
C ASP A 287 12.06 8.64 -1.57
N PHE A 288 12.10 7.56 -0.79
CA PHE A 288 10.97 7.08 0.02
C PHE A 288 11.20 7.19 1.52
N VAL A 289 12.46 7.29 1.98
CA VAL A 289 12.80 7.33 3.40
C VAL A 289 13.32 8.70 3.81
N ASP A 290 13.25 9.01 5.11
CA ASP A 290 13.72 10.27 5.66
C ASP A 290 15.18 10.18 6.10
N GLU A 291 15.67 8.96 6.33
CA GLU A 291 16.99 8.71 6.90
C GLU A 291 17.51 7.34 6.45
N ILE A 292 18.79 7.31 6.07
CA ILE A 292 19.52 6.08 5.79
C ILE A 292 20.71 6.03 6.74
N VAL A 293 20.73 5.03 7.63
CA VAL A 293 21.81 4.80 8.60
C VAL A 293 22.53 3.53 8.19
N ILE A 294 23.83 3.64 7.91
CA ILE A 294 24.65 2.54 7.44
C ILE A 294 25.82 2.30 8.41
N THR A 295 26.01 1.05 8.80
CA THR A 295 27.19 0.59 9.55
C THR A 295 28.06 -0.25 8.63
N ASP A 296 29.26 0.25 8.30
CA ASP A 296 30.28 -0.48 7.54
C ASP A 296 31.10 -1.35 8.49
N THR A 297 31.11 -2.66 8.21
CA THR A 297 31.80 -3.66 9.04
C THR A 297 33.21 -4.02 8.52
N GLY A 298 33.82 -3.10 7.81
CA GLY A 298 35.19 -3.23 7.29
C GLY A 298 35.24 -3.58 5.80
N SER A 299 34.54 -2.82 4.96
CA SER A 299 34.65 -2.93 3.50
C SER A 299 36.01 -2.47 3.00
N VAL A 300 36.53 -3.20 2.01
CA VAL A 300 37.80 -2.92 1.32
C VAL A 300 37.62 -2.59 -0.15
N ASP A 301 36.37 -2.68 -0.65
CA ASP A 301 35.93 -2.30 -1.99
C ASP A 301 35.33 -0.87 -2.01
N LYS A 302 34.61 -0.51 -3.06
CA LYS A 302 33.99 0.80 -3.21
C LYS A 302 32.70 1.02 -2.39
N SER A 303 32.31 0.06 -1.54
CA SER A 303 31.04 0.15 -0.79
C SER A 303 30.93 1.44 0.02
N LYS A 304 31.98 1.85 0.72
CA LYS A 304 31.98 3.10 1.52
C LYS A 304 31.82 4.35 0.64
N GLU A 305 32.53 4.40 -0.50
CA GLU A 305 32.39 5.49 -1.47
C GLU A 305 30.95 5.58 -2.02
N ILE A 306 30.34 4.43 -2.29
CA ILE A 306 28.94 4.39 -2.75
C ILE A 306 28.00 4.88 -1.66
N CYS A 307 28.10 4.36 -0.42
CA CYS A 307 27.27 4.78 0.71
C CYS A 307 27.30 6.30 0.94
N SER A 308 28.48 6.91 0.89
CA SER A 308 28.67 8.35 1.14
C SER A 308 27.96 9.27 0.13
N LYS A 309 27.52 8.74 -1.03
CA LYS A 309 26.72 9.49 -2.02
C LYS A 309 25.23 9.57 -1.64
N TYR A 310 24.78 8.75 -0.70
CA TYR A 310 23.36 8.65 -0.32
C TYR A 310 23.07 9.10 1.10
N THR A 311 24.07 9.09 1.99
CA THR A 311 23.91 9.49 3.38
C THR A 311 25.22 9.96 4.00
N ASP A 312 25.12 10.90 4.93
CA ASP A 312 26.18 11.33 5.85
C ASP A 312 26.24 10.48 7.13
N LYS A 313 25.23 9.61 7.34
CA LYS A 313 25.12 8.69 8.49
C LYS A 313 25.75 7.34 8.18
N LEU A 314 27.00 7.36 7.75
CA LEU A 314 27.84 6.18 7.54
C LEU A 314 28.82 6.06 8.70
N TYR A 315 28.79 4.92 9.38
CA TYR A 315 29.59 4.66 10.58
C TYR A 315 30.48 3.44 10.38
N ASP A 316 31.74 3.56 10.76
CA ASP A 316 32.67 2.44 10.83
C ASP A 316 32.41 1.59 12.07
N TYR A 317 32.42 0.28 11.89
CA TYR A 317 32.26 -0.69 12.96
C TYR A 317 33.31 -1.79 12.85
N LYS A 318 34.11 -1.96 13.89
CA LYS A 318 35.05 -3.07 13.94
C LYS A 318 34.30 -4.37 14.17
N TRP A 319 34.36 -5.27 13.19
CA TRP A 319 33.70 -6.56 13.27
C TRP A 319 34.12 -7.36 14.51
N ASP A 320 33.15 -7.82 15.29
CA ASP A 320 33.29 -8.51 16.56
C ASP A 320 32.62 -9.92 16.56
N ASP A 321 32.53 -10.53 15.38
CA ASP A 321 31.92 -11.84 15.16
C ASP A 321 30.41 -11.92 15.54
N SER A 322 29.70 -10.79 15.38
CA SER A 322 28.27 -10.71 15.70
C SER A 322 27.53 -9.81 14.69
N PHE A 323 26.64 -10.41 13.90
CA PHE A 323 25.73 -9.64 13.05
C PHE A 323 24.77 -8.78 13.89
N ALA A 324 24.24 -9.33 15.01
CA ALA A 324 23.35 -8.58 15.90
C ALA A 324 24.01 -7.30 16.42
N ASN A 325 25.27 -7.36 16.84
CA ASN A 325 25.97 -6.18 17.35
C ASN A 325 26.17 -5.12 16.26
N ALA A 326 26.54 -5.54 15.05
CA ALA A 326 26.65 -4.64 13.89
C ALA A 326 25.31 -3.99 13.54
N ARG A 327 24.19 -4.77 13.51
CA ARG A 327 22.83 -4.22 13.28
C ARG A 327 22.40 -3.30 14.40
N ASN A 328 22.66 -3.64 15.65
CA ASN A 328 22.35 -2.80 16.81
C ASN A 328 23.13 -1.48 16.78
N ASN A 329 24.34 -1.48 16.24
CA ASN A 329 25.10 -0.25 16.02
C ASN A 329 24.38 0.69 15.04
N SER A 330 23.86 0.17 13.92
CA SER A 330 23.06 0.96 12.98
C SER A 330 21.71 1.35 13.58
N LEU A 331 20.99 0.38 14.16
CA LEU A 331 19.67 0.55 14.75
C LEU A 331 19.63 1.68 15.79
N SER A 332 20.63 1.71 16.68
CA SER A 332 20.74 2.72 17.77
C SER A 332 20.92 4.16 17.30
N LYS A 333 21.25 4.37 16.03
CA LYS A 333 21.45 5.68 15.42
C LYS A 333 20.28 6.14 14.57
N CYS A 334 19.28 5.27 14.37
CA CYS A 334 18.05 5.62 13.69
C CYS A 334 17.18 6.55 14.54
N THR A 335 16.69 7.63 13.95
CA THR A 335 15.86 8.64 14.61
C THR A 335 14.40 8.65 14.13
N GLY A 336 14.07 7.83 13.15
CA GLY A 336 12.71 7.70 12.64
C GLY A 336 11.75 7.03 13.63
N ASP A 337 10.47 7.29 13.47
CA ASP A 337 9.39 6.64 14.24
C ASP A 337 9.26 5.15 13.85
N TRP A 338 9.64 4.85 12.61
CA TRP A 338 9.68 3.51 12.05
C TRP A 338 11.03 3.23 11.41
N ILE A 339 11.44 1.98 11.43
CA ILE A 339 12.73 1.54 10.91
C ILE A 339 12.52 0.36 9.96
N ILE A 340 13.11 0.43 8.78
CA ILE A 340 13.28 -0.70 7.87
C ILE A 340 14.67 -1.27 8.11
N SER A 341 14.76 -2.54 8.51
CA SER A 341 16.00 -3.29 8.49
C SER A 341 16.22 -3.86 7.09
N LEU A 342 17.24 -3.41 6.39
CA LEU A 342 17.49 -3.73 4.99
C LEU A 342 18.92 -4.25 4.82
N ASP A 343 19.07 -5.32 4.03
CA ASP A 343 20.39 -5.83 3.64
C ASP A 343 20.89 -5.11 2.38
N ALA A 344 22.19 -4.92 2.26
CA ALA A 344 22.81 -4.15 1.20
C ALA A 344 22.66 -4.75 -0.22
N ASP A 345 22.20 -6.00 -0.30
CA ASP A 345 21.90 -6.74 -1.52
C ASP A 345 20.40 -7.05 -1.68
N GLU A 346 19.55 -6.27 -0.98
CA GLU A 346 18.10 -6.29 -1.14
C GLU A 346 17.59 -5.04 -1.86
N VAL A 347 16.50 -5.20 -2.60
CA VAL A 347 15.79 -4.13 -3.29
C VAL A 347 14.33 -4.11 -2.87
N ILE A 348 13.81 -2.92 -2.59
CA ILE A 348 12.41 -2.72 -2.28
C ILE A 348 11.68 -2.21 -3.54
N PRO A 349 10.79 -3.03 -4.16
CA PRO A 349 9.99 -2.56 -5.29
C PRO A 349 9.11 -1.35 -4.93
N PRO A 350 8.85 -0.40 -5.85
CA PRO A 350 8.04 0.79 -5.58
C PRO A 350 6.66 0.47 -4.99
N GLY A 351 5.99 -0.58 -5.46
CA GLY A 351 4.70 -1.03 -4.92
C GLY A 351 4.80 -1.50 -3.46
N THR A 352 5.92 -2.12 -3.08
CA THR A 352 6.19 -2.55 -1.70
C THR A 352 6.38 -1.34 -0.79
N PHE A 353 7.01 -0.25 -1.26
CA PHE A 353 7.09 0.99 -0.47
C PHE A 353 5.73 1.62 -0.18
N LEU A 354 4.85 1.66 -1.17
CA LEU A 354 3.48 2.16 -0.97
C LEU A 354 2.74 1.33 0.07
N TYR A 355 2.93 0.01 0.06
CA TYR A 355 2.37 -0.88 1.05
C TYR A 355 2.99 -0.68 2.45
N ILE A 356 4.29 -0.41 2.56
CA ILE A 356 4.96 -0.06 3.83
C ILE A 356 4.29 1.18 4.46
N TYR A 357 3.98 2.20 3.68
CA TYR A 357 3.26 3.37 4.18
C TYR A 357 1.85 3.02 4.66
N ASP A 358 1.13 2.14 3.95
CA ASP A 358 -0.18 1.68 4.40
C ASP A 358 -0.08 0.91 5.74
N CYS A 359 0.96 0.07 5.91
CA CYS A 359 1.25 -0.61 7.17
C CYS A 359 1.45 0.37 8.33
N ILE A 360 2.25 1.42 8.12
CA ILE A 360 2.53 2.43 9.13
C ILE A 360 1.26 3.22 9.51
N LEU A 361 0.46 3.58 8.52
CA LEU A 361 -0.78 4.33 8.71
C LEU A 361 -1.89 3.51 9.39
N CYS A 362 -1.86 2.19 9.26
CA CYS A 362 -2.83 1.28 9.87
C CYS A 362 -2.83 1.33 11.41
N LYS A 363 -1.70 1.67 12.06
CA LYS A 363 -1.50 1.85 13.52
C LYS A 363 -1.87 0.65 14.41
N ASN A 364 -2.18 -0.51 13.85
CA ASN A 364 -2.64 -1.69 14.60
C ASN A 364 -1.49 -2.61 15.02
N PHE A 365 -0.33 -2.46 14.40
CA PHE A 365 0.82 -3.35 14.60
C PHE A 365 2.08 -2.54 14.84
N ASP A 366 3.05 -3.16 15.51
CA ASP A 366 4.34 -2.54 15.85
C ASP A 366 5.49 -3.13 15.01
N ALA A 367 5.26 -4.27 14.37
CA ALA A 367 6.22 -4.92 13.48
C ALA A 367 5.53 -5.69 12.34
N TYR A 368 6.21 -5.75 11.19
CA TYR A 368 5.72 -6.47 10.01
C TYR A 368 6.79 -7.42 9.47
N ILE A 369 6.36 -8.68 9.29
CA ILE A 369 7.15 -9.76 8.70
C ILE A 369 6.91 -9.75 7.19
N PHE A 370 7.97 -9.54 6.41
CA PHE A 370 7.92 -9.49 4.97
C PHE A 370 8.44 -10.77 4.32
N PRO A 371 7.79 -11.25 3.25
CA PRO A 371 8.40 -12.23 2.37
C PRO A 371 9.62 -11.64 1.66
N ILE A 372 10.68 -12.42 1.57
CA ILE A 372 11.91 -12.09 0.84
C ILE A 372 12.03 -13.06 -0.32
N ARG A 373 12.00 -12.54 -1.54
CA ARG A 373 12.19 -13.32 -2.76
C ARG A 373 13.68 -13.44 -3.06
N ASN A 374 14.24 -14.58 -2.71
CA ASN A 374 15.65 -14.90 -2.94
C ASN A 374 15.84 -15.38 -4.37
N LEU A 375 16.56 -14.63 -5.20
CA LEU A 375 16.84 -15.01 -6.59
C LEU A 375 18.01 -16.01 -6.64
N MET A 376 17.84 -17.10 -7.39
CA MET A 376 18.84 -18.15 -7.54
C MET A 376 19.59 -18.04 -8.88
N PRO A 377 20.83 -18.56 -8.98
CA PRO A 377 21.63 -18.49 -10.22
C PRO A 377 21.00 -19.19 -11.42
N ASP A 378 20.15 -20.18 -11.20
CA ASP A 378 19.42 -20.92 -12.24
C ASP A 378 18.14 -20.24 -12.73
N GLY A 379 17.86 -19.02 -12.25
CA GLY A 379 16.66 -18.25 -12.58
C GLY A 379 15.43 -18.61 -11.73
N SER A 380 15.52 -19.64 -10.86
CA SER A 380 14.48 -19.93 -9.88
C SER A 380 14.51 -18.95 -8.71
N TYR A 381 13.57 -19.07 -7.79
CA TYR A 381 13.59 -18.30 -6.53
C TYR A 381 13.08 -19.13 -5.37
N SER A 382 13.49 -18.76 -4.17
CA SER A 382 12.90 -19.23 -2.92
C SER A 382 12.30 -18.06 -2.14
N ILE A 383 11.36 -18.37 -1.25
CA ILE A 383 10.77 -17.36 -0.36
C ILE A 383 11.18 -17.69 1.07
N SER A 384 11.77 -16.73 1.74
CA SER A 384 11.95 -16.70 3.19
C SER A 384 11.12 -15.55 3.79
N THR A 385 10.95 -15.53 5.09
CA THR A 385 10.23 -14.46 5.79
C THR A 385 11.08 -13.92 6.92
N THR A 386 11.07 -12.60 7.12
CA THR A 386 11.76 -11.95 8.24
C THR A 386 11.11 -10.62 8.58
N THR A 387 11.27 -10.18 9.83
CA THR A 387 10.79 -8.87 10.28
C THR A 387 11.66 -7.78 9.67
N ARG A 388 11.04 -6.95 8.81
CA ARG A 388 11.74 -5.88 8.08
C ARG A 388 11.28 -4.49 8.46
N LEU A 389 10.02 -4.28 8.81
CA LEU A 389 9.49 -2.99 9.24
C LEU A 389 9.17 -3.04 10.73
N ILE A 390 9.72 -2.10 11.50
CA ILE A 390 9.70 -2.11 12.95
C ILE A 390 9.41 -0.69 13.44
N LYS A 391 8.46 -0.55 14.35
CA LYS A 391 8.26 0.69 15.08
C LYS A 391 9.45 0.94 16.02
N ASN A 392 9.99 2.15 16.02
CA ASN A 392 11.13 2.49 16.86
C ASN A 392 10.70 2.64 18.32
N ILE A 393 10.74 1.54 19.05
CA ILE A 393 10.35 1.45 20.46
C ILE A 393 11.63 1.32 21.31
N PRO A 394 11.77 2.06 22.42
CA PRO A 394 12.92 1.90 23.31
C PRO A 394 13.14 0.47 23.76
N GLY A 395 14.36 -0.03 23.64
CA GLY A 395 14.74 -1.38 24.06
C GLY A 395 14.70 -2.44 22.96
N ILE A 396 14.28 -2.10 21.73
CA ILE A 396 14.43 -3.03 20.60
C ILE A 396 15.89 -3.29 20.30
N LYS A 397 16.23 -4.55 20.01
CA LYS A 397 17.57 -4.97 19.61
C LYS A 397 17.53 -6.27 18.82
N PHE A 398 18.50 -6.47 17.97
CA PHE A 398 18.80 -7.76 17.39
C PHE A 398 19.51 -8.65 18.40
N GLU A 399 19.19 -9.94 18.42
CA GLU A 399 19.82 -10.97 19.25
C GLU A 399 20.31 -12.11 18.34
N GLY A 400 21.45 -12.74 18.68
CA GLY A 400 22.12 -13.80 17.92
C GLY A 400 23.33 -13.31 17.12
N ARG A 401 24.47 -14.04 17.19
CA ARG A 401 25.68 -13.71 16.41
C ARG A 401 25.45 -13.91 14.92
N VAL A 402 24.69 -14.94 14.57
CA VAL A 402 24.29 -15.30 13.22
C VAL A 402 22.81 -15.71 13.24
N HIS A 403 22.13 -15.52 12.10
CA HIS A 403 20.66 -15.64 12.02
C HIS A 403 19.96 -14.74 13.05
N GLU A 404 20.52 -13.58 13.21
CA GLU A 404 20.07 -12.56 14.16
C GLU A 404 18.63 -12.13 13.86
N THR A 405 17.84 -11.98 14.92
CA THR A 405 16.46 -11.53 14.82
C THR A 405 16.17 -10.44 15.83
N VAL A 406 15.26 -9.54 15.48
CA VAL A 406 14.70 -8.53 16.37
C VAL A 406 13.47 -9.05 17.12
N ASP A 407 12.91 -10.17 16.68
CA ASP A 407 11.61 -10.69 17.14
C ASP A 407 11.60 -10.99 18.65
N LYS A 408 12.70 -11.56 19.18
CA LYS A 408 12.81 -11.88 20.61
C LYS A 408 12.69 -10.63 21.49
N SER A 409 13.31 -9.52 21.08
CA SER A 409 13.20 -8.25 21.83
C SER A 409 11.82 -7.61 21.69
N LEU A 410 11.21 -7.67 20.50
CA LEU A 410 9.86 -7.17 20.26
C LEU A 410 8.81 -7.95 21.07
N LEU A 411 8.91 -9.29 21.14
CA LEU A 411 8.02 -10.12 21.96
C LEU A 411 8.12 -9.78 23.44
N LYS A 412 9.35 -9.53 23.96
CA LYS A 412 9.56 -9.08 25.35
C LYS A 412 8.91 -7.71 25.62
N LEU A 413 8.76 -6.89 24.60
CA LEU A 413 8.11 -5.57 24.66
C LEU A 413 6.60 -5.63 24.38
N ASN A 414 6.01 -6.82 24.23
CA ASN A 414 4.60 -7.05 23.89
C ASN A 414 4.19 -6.40 22.56
N ALA A 415 5.09 -6.34 21.59
CA ALA A 415 4.80 -5.78 20.26
C ALA A 415 3.83 -6.68 19.49
N ASN A 416 2.93 -6.04 18.72
CA ASN A 416 1.99 -6.72 17.84
C ASN A 416 2.60 -6.91 16.46
N PHE A 417 2.53 -8.13 15.91
CA PHE A 417 3.07 -8.49 14.60
C PHE A 417 1.99 -8.69 13.55
N ALA A 418 2.31 -8.36 12.30
CA ALA A 418 1.52 -8.75 11.14
C ALA A 418 2.40 -9.33 10.03
N ASN A 419 1.83 -10.23 9.23
CA ASN A 419 2.46 -10.70 8.00
C ASN A 419 2.13 -9.74 6.86
N ALA A 420 3.16 -9.28 6.16
CA ALA A 420 3.03 -8.45 4.98
C ALA A 420 2.72 -9.30 3.74
N THR A 421 2.00 -8.72 2.78
CA THR A 421 1.65 -9.39 1.51
C THR A 421 2.60 -9.05 0.37
N HIS A 422 3.37 -7.98 0.50
CA HIS A 422 4.36 -7.52 -0.48
C HIS A 422 5.75 -8.01 -0.10
N GLN A 423 6.62 -8.18 -1.09
CA GLN A 423 7.92 -8.83 -0.91
C GLN A 423 9.09 -7.89 -1.21
N PHE A 424 10.24 -8.16 -0.58
CA PHE A 424 11.54 -7.62 -0.96
C PHE A 424 12.22 -8.58 -1.94
N ILE A 425 13.17 -8.10 -2.73
CA ILE A 425 13.95 -8.90 -3.67
C ILE A 425 15.38 -8.97 -3.16
N HIS A 426 15.93 -10.17 -3.03
CA HIS A 426 17.27 -10.42 -2.51
C HIS A 426 18.17 -11.07 -3.58
N TYR A 427 19.31 -10.48 -3.80
CA TYR A 427 20.30 -10.86 -4.81
C TYR A 427 21.47 -11.68 -4.25
N GLY A 428 21.56 -11.85 -2.95
CA GLY A 428 22.71 -12.45 -2.27
C GLY A 428 23.11 -13.81 -2.79
N TYR A 429 22.15 -14.67 -3.14
CA TYR A 429 22.43 -16.00 -3.67
C TYR A 429 23.05 -15.99 -5.08
N LEU A 430 22.92 -14.89 -5.84
CA LEU A 430 23.56 -14.74 -7.15
C LEU A 430 25.09 -14.55 -7.05
N LYS A 431 25.64 -14.31 -5.87
CA LYS A 431 27.07 -14.15 -5.62
C LYS A 431 27.86 -15.46 -5.69
N GLY A 432 27.19 -16.60 -5.73
CA GLY A 432 27.83 -17.92 -5.70
C GLY A 432 28.07 -18.42 -4.27
N LYS A 433 29.02 -19.36 -4.11
CA LYS A 433 29.19 -20.15 -2.88
C LYS A 433 29.09 -19.33 -1.59
N VAL A 434 28.19 -19.74 -0.73
CA VAL A 434 28.03 -19.28 0.63
C VAL A 434 29.34 -19.48 1.40
N LYS A 435 29.72 -18.53 2.27
CA LYS A 435 30.88 -18.61 3.17
C LYS A 435 30.58 -19.58 4.33
N THR A 436 30.27 -20.84 4.01
CA THR A 436 29.83 -21.86 4.98
C THR A 436 30.77 -22.02 6.19
N PRO A 437 32.12 -22.08 6.03
CA PRO A 437 33.01 -22.17 7.18
C PRO A 437 32.84 -20.98 8.14
N PHE A 438 32.68 -19.77 7.60
CA PHE A 438 32.50 -18.55 8.38
C PHE A 438 31.20 -18.59 9.22
N TYR A 439 30.08 -18.99 8.60
CA TYR A 439 28.80 -19.09 9.32
C TYR A 439 28.81 -20.22 10.36
N ARG A 440 29.43 -21.35 10.05
CA ARG A 440 29.62 -22.45 11.01
C ARG A 440 30.40 -22.01 12.24
N ASP A 441 31.52 -21.28 12.05
CA ASP A 441 32.35 -20.80 13.14
C ASP A 441 31.60 -19.80 14.03
N LEU A 442 30.76 -18.94 13.44
CA LEU A 442 29.88 -18.04 14.20
C LEU A 442 28.84 -18.83 15.01
N CYS A 443 28.21 -19.86 14.43
CA CYS A 443 27.27 -20.71 15.16
C CYS A 443 27.96 -21.44 16.32
N LEU A 444 29.20 -21.92 16.14
CA LEU A 444 29.95 -22.57 17.21
C LEU A 444 30.32 -21.60 18.35
N LYS A 445 30.64 -20.34 18.03
CA LYS A 445 30.84 -19.27 19.02
C LYS A 445 29.53 -18.94 19.75
N GLU A 446 28.42 -18.82 19.04
CA GLU A 446 27.09 -18.58 19.62
C GLU A 446 26.72 -19.71 20.58
N LEU A 447 27.07 -20.96 20.24
CA LEU A 447 26.80 -22.12 21.11
C LEU A 447 27.59 -22.08 22.40
N GLN A 448 28.80 -21.47 22.42
CA GLN A 448 29.56 -21.27 23.67
C GLN A 448 28.89 -20.26 24.60
N ASP A 449 28.28 -19.20 24.03
CA ASP A 449 27.56 -18.16 24.76
C ASP A 449 26.18 -18.65 25.21
N HIS A 450 25.50 -19.47 24.38
CA HIS A 450 24.13 -19.94 24.56
C HIS A 450 24.02 -21.46 24.35
N PRO A 451 24.54 -22.29 25.26
CA PRO A 451 24.62 -23.75 25.09
C PRO A 451 23.26 -24.47 25.04
N ASP A 452 22.18 -23.79 25.45
CA ASP A 452 20.81 -24.34 25.45
C ASP A 452 19.95 -23.82 24.30
N SER A 453 20.54 -23.10 23.32
CA SER A 453 19.79 -22.57 22.19
C SER A 453 19.50 -23.63 21.14
N PHE A 454 18.25 -24.11 21.10
CA PHE A 454 17.83 -25.07 20.08
C PHE A 454 17.98 -24.53 18.65
N GLU A 455 17.84 -23.22 18.45
CA GLU A 455 18.00 -22.55 17.14
C GLU A 455 19.43 -22.71 16.62
N VAL A 456 20.42 -22.56 17.48
CA VAL A 456 21.85 -22.71 17.09
C VAL A 456 22.14 -24.16 16.72
N TYR A 457 21.65 -25.12 17.50
CA TYR A 457 21.77 -26.54 17.18
C TYR A 457 21.10 -26.88 15.84
N TYR A 458 19.92 -26.35 15.58
CA TYR A 458 19.21 -26.53 14.31
C TYR A 458 20.02 -25.99 13.12
N ASN A 459 20.56 -24.78 13.26
CA ASN A 459 21.36 -24.16 12.19
C ASN A 459 22.66 -24.91 11.93
N LEU A 460 23.36 -25.36 12.96
CA LEU A 460 24.54 -26.22 12.83
C LEU A 460 24.18 -27.54 12.13
N GLY A 461 23.09 -28.17 12.51
CA GLY A 461 22.60 -29.38 11.88
C GLY A 461 22.35 -29.20 10.38
N LYS A 462 21.75 -28.08 9.97
CA LYS A 462 21.58 -27.74 8.56
C LYS A 462 22.90 -27.53 7.83
N ILE A 463 23.83 -26.81 8.42
CA ILE A 463 25.16 -26.58 7.84
C ILE A 463 25.88 -27.92 7.62
N PHE A 464 25.92 -28.78 8.63
CA PHE A 464 26.54 -30.08 8.51
C PHE A 464 25.86 -30.97 7.46
N PHE A 465 24.53 -30.88 7.32
CA PHE A 465 23.78 -31.64 6.32
C PHE A 465 23.98 -31.12 4.90
N HIS A 466 23.68 -29.84 4.67
CA HIS A 466 23.61 -29.29 3.32
C HIS A 466 24.97 -28.95 2.73
N ASP A 467 25.88 -28.42 3.55
CA ASP A 467 27.15 -27.88 3.09
C ASP A 467 28.32 -28.85 3.30
N ASP A 468 28.53 -29.29 4.53
CA ASP A 468 29.66 -30.17 4.90
C ASP A 468 29.45 -31.64 4.50
N LYS A 469 28.18 -32.06 4.31
CA LYS A 469 27.78 -33.46 4.05
C LYS A 469 28.22 -34.42 5.15
N ASP A 470 28.41 -33.91 6.38
CA ASP A 470 28.68 -34.71 7.58
C ASP A 470 27.34 -35.10 8.22
N TYR A 471 26.76 -36.18 7.68
CA TYR A 471 25.42 -36.63 8.07
C TYR A 471 25.34 -37.08 9.54
N GLN A 472 26.45 -37.57 10.11
CA GLN A 472 26.47 -37.95 11.53
C GLN A 472 26.34 -36.72 12.41
N LYS A 473 27.16 -35.68 12.20
CA LYS A 473 27.03 -34.45 12.96
C LYS A 473 25.67 -33.76 12.73
N ALA A 474 25.16 -33.82 11.49
CA ALA A 474 23.83 -33.29 11.21
C ALA A 474 22.77 -33.96 12.10
N VAL A 475 22.78 -35.30 12.20
CA VAL A 475 21.86 -36.06 13.07
C VAL A 475 22.06 -35.67 14.54
N ASP A 476 23.31 -35.60 15.02
CA ASP A 476 23.61 -35.28 16.41
C ASP A 476 23.09 -33.89 16.80
N TYR A 477 23.38 -32.86 15.98
CA TYR A 477 22.94 -31.49 16.22
C TYR A 477 21.43 -31.33 16.09
N LEU A 478 20.78 -31.92 15.07
CA LEU A 478 19.32 -31.84 14.90
C LEU A 478 18.58 -32.58 16.02
N SER A 479 19.08 -33.74 16.47
CA SER A 479 18.51 -34.46 17.62
C SER A 479 18.61 -33.61 18.88
N LYS A 480 19.75 -32.97 19.12
CA LYS A 480 19.93 -32.06 20.24
C LYS A 480 19.00 -30.86 20.23
N ALA A 481 18.75 -30.29 19.04
CA ALA A 481 17.76 -29.22 18.88
C ALA A 481 16.36 -29.66 19.34
N ILE A 482 15.95 -30.89 18.99
CA ILE A 482 14.65 -31.45 19.44
C ILE A 482 14.61 -31.67 20.94
N GLU A 483 15.68 -32.21 21.52
CA GLU A 483 15.80 -32.40 22.99
C GLU A 483 15.64 -31.05 23.74
N LEU A 484 16.19 -29.98 23.18
CA LEU A 484 16.10 -28.63 23.75
C LEU A 484 14.76 -27.93 23.43
N GLY A 485 13.82 -28.61 22.80
CA GLY A 485 12.45 -28.13 22.62
C GLY A 485 12.10 -27.62 21.23
N ALA A 486 12.92 -27.81 20.21
CA ALA A 486 12.55 -27.51 18.81
C ALA A 486 11.40 -28.43 18.36
N LYS A 487 10.20 -27.86 18.16
CA LYS A 487 8.98 -28.60 17.77
C LYS A 487 8.47 -28.24 16.37
N HIS A 488 9.28 -27.54 15.59
CA HIS A 488 8.88 -27.11 14.26
C HIS A 488 9.06 -28.26 13.24
N TYR A 489 8.09 -28.43 12.34
CA TYR A 489 8.08 -29.52 11.35
C TYR A 489 9.38 -29.63 10.50
N LEU A 490 10.03 -28.49 10.22
CA LEU A 490 11.30 -28.49 9.46
C LEU A 490 12.42 -29.23 10.19
N VAL A 491 12.51 -29.14 11.52
CA VAL A 491 13.57 -29.84 12.29
C VAL A 491 13.41 -31.35 12.16
N TYR A 492 12.18 -31.85 12.29
CA TYR A 492 11.89 -33.28 12.11
C TYR A 492 12.13 -33.74 10.68
N HIS A 493 11.77 -32.92 9.68
CA HIS A 493 12.04 -33.22 8.28
C HIS A 493 13.54 -33.32 8.01
N GLU A 494 14.31 -32.31 8.40
CA GLU A 494 15.77 -32.28 8.21
C GLU A 494 16.45 -33.46 8.93
N LEU A 495 16.02 -33.78 10.15
CA LEU A 495 16.54 -34.93 10.88
C LEU A 495 16.21 -36.25 10.17
N GLY A 496 14.97 -36.42 9.68
CA GLY A 496 14.59 -37.61 8.92
C GLY A 496 15.40 -37.78 7.66
N VAL A 497 15.66 -36.69 6.92
CA VAL A 497 16.48 -36.71 5.71
C VAL A 497 17.96 -36.93 6.04
N ALA A 498 18.48 -36.33 7.12
CA ALA A 498 19.86 -36.56 7.56
C ALA A 498 20.09 -38.04 7.96
N LYS A 499 19.19 -38.66 8.70
CA LYS A 499 19.22 -40.09 9.04
C LYS A 499 19.16 -40.98 7.80
N TYR A 500 18.35 -40.62 6.80
CA TYR A 500 18.30 -41.35 5.54
C TYR A 500 19.64 -41.35 4.78
N TYR A 501 20.30 -40.19 4.67
CA TYR A 501 21.60 -40.10 4.03
C TYR A 501 22.70 -40.80 4.84
N LEU A 502 22.62 -40.75 6.17
CA LEU A 502 23.52 -41.48 7.07
C LEU A 502 23.36 -42.99 6.88
N PHE A 503 22.12 -43.51 6.81
CA PHE A 503 21.81 -44.91 6.53
C PHE A 503 22.42 -45.33 5.18
N LEU A 504 22.22 -44.54 4.10
CA LEU A 504 22.79 -44.83 2.79
C LEU A 504 24.32 -44.89 2.81
N SER A 505 24.98 -44.15 3.69
CA SER A 505 26.44 -44.08 3.78
C SER A 505 27.06 -45.16 4.64
N LYS A 506 26.30 -45.74 5.62
CA LYS A 506 26.85 -46.62 6.67
C LYS A 506 26.17 -48.00 6.80
N HIS A 507 25.09 -48.27 6.07
CA HIS A 507 24.31 -49.53 6.18
C HIS A 507 23.88 -49.88 7.62
N GLN A 508 23.29 -48.94 8.37
CA GLN A 508 22.88 -49.13 9.77
C GLN A 508 21.35 -49.18 9.99
N ASP A 509 20.91 -49.95 11.06
CA ASP A 509 19.54 -50.36 11.39
C ASP A 509 18.59 -49.28 11.91
N GLU A 510 18.57 -48.03 11.39
CA GLU A 510 17.80 -46.90 11.92
C GLU A 510 16.55 -46.52 11.10
N ILE A 511 16.04 -47.42 10.25
CA ILE A 511 14.92 -47.11 9.35
C ILE A 511 13.63 -46.73 10.10
N LYS A 512 13.36 -47.36 11.25
CA LYS A 512 12.15 -47.03 12.05
C LYS A 512 12.22 -45.64 12.60
N ASP A 513 13.36 -45.19 13.07
CA ASP A 513 13.56 -43.87 13.64
C ASP A 513 13.43 -42.76 12.57
N MET A 514 13.90 -43.02 11.36
CA MET A 514 13.67 -42.17 10.20
C MET A 514 12.17 -41.99 9.95
N TYR A 515 11.41 -43.08 9.92
CA TYR A 515 9.98 -43.04 9.68
C TYR A 515 9.23 -42.25 10.76
N ASN A 516 9.63 -42.42 12.02
CA ASN A 516 9.08 -41.66 13.15
C ASN A 516 9.33 -40.15 13.01
N CYS A 517 10.51 -39.73 12.56
CA CYS A 517 10.79 -38.31 12.29
C CYS A 517 9.83 -37.71 11.26
N PHE A 518 9.50 -38.44 10.20
CA PHE A 518 8.53 -37.98 9.22
C PHE A 518 7.08 -38.01 9.71
N LEU A 519 6.73 -38.90 10.64
CA LEU A 519 5.42 -38.88 11.31
C LEU A 519 5.27 -37.65 12.22
N GLU A 520 6.30 -37.30 12.97
CA GLU A 520 6.29 -36.07 13.80
C GLU A 520 6.25 -34.81 12.94
N CYS A 521 6.95 -34.79 11.81
CA CYS A 521 6.85 -33.73 10.81
C CYS A 521 5.40 -33.55 10.33
N GLU A 522 4.70 -34.64 9.99
CA GLU A 522 3.32 -34.61 9.53
C GLU A 522 2.33 -34.03 10.55
N LYS A 523 2.56 -34.28 11.85
CA LYS A 523 1.72 -33.74 12.93
C LYS A 523 1.86 -32.23 13.13
N THR A 524 3.00 -31.68 12.76
CA THR A 524 3.37 -30.27 13.04
C THR A 524 3.35 -29.37 11.80
N ILE A 525 3.14 -29.94 10.59
CA ILE A 525 3.12 -29.18 9.33
C ILE A 525 1.80 -28.41 9.19
N PRO A 526 1.84 -27.11 8.85
CA PRO A 526 0.65 -26.35 8.51
C PRO A 526 0.02 -26.84 7.19
N GLN A 527 -1.30 -26.97 7.14
CA GLN A 527 -2.04 -27.39 5.92
C GLN A 527 -1.90 -26.44 4.73
N SER A 528 -1.40 -25.23 4.95
CA SER A 528 -1.19 -24.20 3.93
C SER A 528 0.00 -24.43 2.99
N PHE A 529 0.77 -25.52 3.16
CA PHE A 529 1.96 -25.82 2.36
C PHE A 529 1.81 -27.12 1.54
N PRO A 530 1.00 -27.16 0.48
CA PRO A 530 0.69 -28.39 -0.26
C PRO A 530 1.90 -29.06 -0.94
N GLU A 531 2.86 -28.27 -1.43
CA GLU A 531 4.07 -28.81 -2.05
C GLU A 531 4.95 -29.55 -1.04
N PHE A 532 5.09 -28.99 0.17
CA PHE A 532 5.85 -29.64 1.24
C PHE A 532 5.16 -30.91 1.74
N VAL A 533 3.83 -30.88 1.86
CA VAL A 533 3.02 -32.08 2.22
C VAL A 533 3.22 -33.19 1.19
N ASN A 534 3.28 -32.86 -0.11
CA ASN A 534 3.52 -33.85 -1.16
C ASN A 534 4.95 -34.43 -1.10
N LYS A 535 5.95 -33.61 -0.83
CA LYS A 535 7.35 -34.04 -0.63
C LYS A 535 7.47 -34.96 0.58
N LEU A 536 6.79 -34.64 1.68
CA LEU A 536 6.74 -35.45 2.88
C LEU A 536 6.10 -36.83 2.63
N LYS A 537 5.00 -36.89 1.90
CA LYS A 537 4.35 -38.16 1.48
C LYS A 537 5.30 -39.01 0.66
N SER A 538 5.98 -38.44 -0.33
CA SER A 538 6.97 -39.13 -1.16
C SER A 538 8.10 -39.73 -0.33
N ASN A 539 8.64 -38.99 0.63
CA ASN A 539 9.70 -39.47 1.54
C ASN A 539 9.20 -40.61 2.43
N LYS A 540 7.99 -40.52 2.98
CA LYS A 540 7.37 -41.60 3.77
C LYS A 540 7.18 -42.89 2.96
N GLU A 541 6.67 -42.77 1.73
CA GLU A 541 6.48 -43.92 0.85
C GLU A 541 7.80 -44.60 0.51
N MET A 542 8.83 -43.82 0.23
CA MET A 542 10.17 -44.34 -0.06
C MET A 542 10.73 -45.16 1.12
N ILE A 543 10.63 -44.61 2.34
CA ILE A 543 11.12 -45.30 3.56
C ILE A 543 10.23 -46.48 3.92
N GLY A 544 8.91 -46.38 3.74
CA GLY A 544 8.00 -47.51 3.91
C GLY A 544 8.36 -48.70 3.03
N LYS A 545 8.78 -48.45 1.78
CA LYS A 545 9.30 -49.50 0.88
C LYS A 545 10.60 -50.13 1.37
N LEU A 546 11.51 -49.37 2.01
CA LEU A 546 12.72 -49.87 2.63
C LEU A 546 12.41 -50.78 3.81
N ILE A 547 11.50 -50.36 4.73
CA ILE A 547 11.04 -51.15 5.88
C ILE A 547 10.46 -52.51 5.43
N LEU A 548 9.72 -52.53 4.32
CA LEU A 548 9.14 -53.76 3.76
C LEU A 548 10.17 -54.67 3.10
N LYS A 549 11.29 -54.14 2.59
CA LYS A 549 12.41 -54.96 2.04
C LYS A 549 13.25 -55.62 3.12
N GLU A 550 13.43 -54.99 4.29
CA GLU A 550 14.17 -55.60 5.42
C GLU A 550 13.38 -56.72 6.14
N LYS A 551 12.07 -56.79 5.95
CA LYS A 551 11.23 -57.86 6.50
C LYS A 551 11.15 -59.10 5.62
N LYS A 552 11.80 -59.10 4.46
CA LYS A 552 11.96 -60.25 3.54
C LYS A 552 13.39 -60.70 3.51
#